data_46d8af1d44dc72354027bf6f1deb9312
#
_entry.id   46d8af1d44dc72354027bf6f1deb9312
#
_cell.length_a   1.000
_cell.length_b   1.000
_cell.length_c   1.000
_cell.angle_alpha   90.00
_cell.angle_beta   90.00
_cell.angle_gamma   90.00
#
_symmetry.space_group_name_H-M   'P 1'
#
loop_
_entity.id
_entity.type
_entity.pdbx_description
1 polymer ?
#
loop_
_entity_poly.entity_id
_entity_poly.type
_entity_poly.pdbx_seq_one_letter_code
_entity_poly.pdbx_strand_id
1 'polypeptide(L)'
;DEDALEVLLQKAESEKPLPLTPEARALLKTMADGDGRYVLTMAEQIMAQDQTLDEEGLLQAVQRRAPLYDKSDEAHYNLISALHKSVRGSDADAALYWFARMLGGGEDPEYIARRMTRMAVEDIGLADPQALQVCNSAWETYLKLGSPEGELALAQALIYLATAPKSNAAYKAYKLSVDAAKK
;
A
#
# COMPACT_ATOMS: atom_id res chain seq x y z
N ASP A 1 26.22 6.11 -1.26
CA ASP A 1 27.57 5.88 -0.73
C ASP A 1 27.52 4.67 0.21
N GLU A 2 28.32 3.63 -0.10
CA GLU A 2 28.32 2.35 0.63
C GLU A 2 28.69 2.52 2.11
N ASP A 3 29.56 3.47 2.43
CA ASP A 3 29.97 3.76 3.82
C ASP A 3 28.79 4.30 4.64
N ALA A 4 27.94 5.11 4.05
CA ALA A 4 26.74 5.62 4.71
C ALA A 4 25.71 4.49 4.97
N LEU A 5 25.57 3.53 4.05
CA LEU A 5 24.72 2.37 4.25
C LEU A 5 25.24 1.46 5.37
N GLU A 6 26.56 1.30 5.47
CA GLU A 6 27.18 0.52 6.54
C GLU A 6 26.90 1.13 7.91
N VAL A 7 26.99 2.44 8.04
CA VAL A 7 26.65 3.16 9.29
C VAL A 7 25.19 2.95 9.68
N LEU A 8 24.28 2.92 8.70
CA LEU A 8 22.86 2.65 8.95
C LEU A 8 22.61 1.22 9.41
N LEU A 9 23.28 0.23 8.80
CA LEU A 9 23.21 -1.17 9.23
C LEU A 9 23.75 -1.35 10.65
N GLN A 10 24.90 -0.72 10.99
CA GLN A 10 25.46 -0.77 12.34
C GLN A 10 24.53 -0.14 13.39
N LYS A 11 23.81 0.92 13.03
CA LYS A 11 22.79 1.49 13.92
C LYS A 11 21.59 0.55 14.11
N ALA A 12 21.15 -0.12 13.06
CA ALA A 12 20.07 -1.12 13.14
C ALA A 12 20.48 -2.31 14.03
N GLU A 13 21.76 -2.68 14.04
CA GLU A 13 22.34 -3.76 14.85
C GLU A 13 22.54 -3.42 16.31
N SER A 14 22.17 -2.22 16.77
CA SER A 14 22.40 -1.78 18.16
C SER A 14 21.78 -2.69 19.21
N GLU A 15 20.70 -3.40 18.89
CA GLU A 15 20.00 -4.32 19.80
C GLU A 15 20.26 -5.80 19.47
N LYS A 16 20.41 -6.15 18.21
CA LYS A 16 20.62 -7.51 17.72
C LYS A 16 21.42 -7.49 16.42
N PRO A 17 22.49 -8.30 16.28
CA PRO A 17 23.24 -8.39 15.02
C PRO A 17 22.34 -8.95 13.90
N LEU A 18 22.54 -8.44 12.69
CA LEU A 18 21.87 -8.96 11.51
C LEU A 18 22.34 -10.39 11.21
N PRO A 19 21.45 -11.35 11.03
CA PRO A 19 21.80 -12.73 10.69
C PRO A 19 22.16 -12.83 9.18
N LEU A 20 23.26 -12.19 8.79
CA LEU A 20 23.78 -12.20 7.42
C LEU A 20 25.24 -12.67 7.40
N THR A 21 25.60 -13.41 6.35
CA THR A 21 27.02 -13.60 6.04
C THR A 21 27.64 -12.30 5.53
N PRO A 22 28.99 -12.13 5.60
CA PRO A 22 29.65 -10.94 5.08
C PRO A 22 29.33 -10.68 3.60
N GLU A 23 29.22 -11.74 2.79
CA GLU A 23 28.90 -11.69 1.36
C GLU A 23 27.43 -11.23 1.15
N ALA A 24 26.48 -11.78 1.89
CA ALA A 24 25.09 -11.35 1.86
C ALA A 24 24.92 -9.89 2.32
N ARG A 25 25.71 -9.45 3.30
CA ARG A 25 25.72 -8.05 3.74
C ARG A 25 26.22 -7.11 2.65
N ALA A 26 27.28 -7.48 1.94
CA ALA A 26 27.78 -6.72 0.80
C ALA A 26 26.74 -6.66 -0.33
N LEU A 27 26.09 -7.80 -0.62
CA LEU A 27 25.03 -7.88 -1.62
C LEU A 27 23.85 -6.96 -1.25
N LEU A 28 23.42 -6.94 0.01
CA LEU A 28 22.34 -6.06 0.48
C LEU A 28 22.66 -4.59 0.24
N LYS A 29 23.88 -4.14 0.50
CA LYS A 29 24.34 -2.77 0.22
C LYS A 29 24.34 -2.45 -1.26
N THR A 30 24.78 -3.38 -2.07
CA THR A 30 24.76 -3.25 -3.54
C THR A 30 23.33 -3.14 -4.08
N MET A 31 22.41 -3.96 -3.57
CA MET A 31 20.99 -3.92 -3.96
C MET A 31 20.29 -2.63 -3.54
N ALA A 32 20.75 -2.01 -2.46
CA ALA A 32 20.20 -0.76 -1.96
C ALA A 32 20.59 0.47 -2.81
N ASP A 33 21.64 0.38 -3.61
CA ASP A 33 22.10 1.44 -4.53
C ASP A 33 22.09 2.85 -3.90
N GLY A 34 22.52 2.97 -2.65
CA GLY A 34 22.54 4.22 -1.90
C GLY A 34 21.25 4.57 -1.16
N ASP A 35 20.17 3.79 -1.31
CA ASP A 35 18.90 4.02 -0.58
C ASP A 35 18.97 3.51 0.87
N GLY A 36 19.19 4.46 1.79
CA GLY A 36 19.25 4.17 3.22
C GLY A 36 17.93 3.67 3.81
N ARG A 37 16.78 4.05 3.26
CA ARG A 37 15.47 3.60 3.73
C ARG A 37 15.24 2.15 3.34
N TYR A 38 15.61 1.78 2.11
CA TYR A 38 15.59 0.39 1.66
C TYR A 38 16.40 -0.50 2.58
N VAL A 39 17.66 -0.12 2.88
CA VAL A 39 18.54 -0.88 3.76
C VAL A 39 17.95 -1.08 5.16
N LEU A 40 17.39 -0.04 5.78
CA LEU A 40 16.79 -0.14 7.11
C LEU A 40 15.54 -1.04 7.11
N THR A 41 14.68 -0.92 6.11
CA THR A 41 13.50 -1.76 5.96
C THR A 41 13.89 -3.23 5.78
N MET A 42 14.92 -3.51 5.00
CA MET A 42 15.43 -4.87 4.81
C MET A 42 16.10 -5.40 6.08
N ALA A 43 16.83 -4.57 6.81
CA ALA A 43 17.47 -4.95 8.08
C ALA A 43 16.44 -5.39 9.12
N GLU A 44 15.35 -4.63 9.31
CA GLU A 44 14.24 -5.00 10.22
C GLU A 44 13.65 -6.37 9.88
N GLN A 45 13.50 -6.65 8.60
CA GLN A 45 12.93 -7.92 8.12
C GLN A 45 13.88 -9.11 8.31
N ILE A 46 15.16 -8.88 8.05
CA ILE A 46 16.21 -9.89 8.19
C ILE A 46 16.41 -10.22 9.67
N MET A 47 16.28 -9.24 10.58
CA MET A 47 16.34 -9.45 12.03
C MET A 47 15.25 -10.40 12.56
N ALA A 48 14.13 -10.52 11.86
CA ALA A 48 13.06 -11.45 12.20
C ALA A 48 13.35 -12.91 11.77
N GLN A 49 14.45 -13.16 11.06
CA GLN A 49 14.87 -14.51 10.68
C GLN A 49 15.64 -15.18 11.81
N ASP A 50 15.38 -16.49 11.99
CA ASP A 50 16.05 -17.31 13.01
C ASP A 50 17.37 -17.94 12.53
N GLN A 51 17.65 -17.83 11.23
CA GLN A 51 18.82 -18.42 10.58
C GLN A 51 19.67 -17.34 9.91
N THR A 52 20.99 -17.53 9.93
CA THR A 52 21.91 -16.67 9.17
C THR A 52 21.71 -16.92 7.68
N LEU A 53 21.46 -15.85 6.93
CA LEU A 53 21.25 -15.87 5.49
C LEU A 53 22.58 -15.65 4.76
N ASP A 54 22.85 -16.50 3.79
CA ASP A 54 23.83 -16.28 2.75
C ASP A 54 23.23 -15.47 1.58
N GLU A 55 23.98 -15.27 0.50
CA GLU A 55 23.53 -14.52 -0.65
C GLU A 55 22.25 -15.11 -1.25
N GLU A 56 22.14 -16.43 -1.37
CA GLU A 56 20.98 -17.11 -1.92
C GLU A 56 19.77 -16.95 -0.97
N GLY A 57 19.97 -17.16 0.33
CA GLY A 57 18.97 -16.94 1.34
C GLY A 57 18.47 -15.50 1.39
N LEU A 58 19.36 -14.52 1.25
CA LEU A 58 19.00 -13.10 1.14
C LEU A 58 18.16 -12.84 -0.11
N LEU A 59 18.57 -13.32 -1.27
CA LEU A 59 17.82 -13.18 -2.53
C LEU A 59 16.43 -13.83 -2.43
N GLN A 60 16.32 -15.00 -1.82
CA GLN A 60 15.04 -15.65 -1.59
C GLN A 60 14.17 -14.87 -0.61
N ALA A 61 14.73 -14.31 0.44
CA ALA A 61 14.00 -13.46 1.40
C ALA A 61 13.48 -12.18 0.73
N VAL A 62 14.27 -11.59 -0.17
CA VAL A 62 13.89 -10.42 -0.97
C VAL A 62 12.85 -10.78 -2.04
N GLN A 63 13.01 -11.94 -2.72
CA GLN A 63 12.08 -12.39 -3.78
C GLN A 63 10.76 -12.92 -3.26
N ARG A 64 10.72 -13.54 -2.08
CA ARG A 64 9.48 -14.03 -1.44
C ARG A 64 8.52 -12.91 -1.07
N ARG A 65 9.01 -11.68 -0.97
CA ARG A 65 8.15 -10.52 -1.00
C ARG A 65 8.07 -10.09 -2.45
N ALA A 66 6.88 -10.32 -3.03
CA ALA A 66 6.45 -9.68 -4.27
C ALA A 66 7.01 -8.26 -4.36
N PRO A 67 7.28 -7.72 -5.55
CA PRO A 67 8.09 -6.53 -5.74
C PRO A 67 7.78 -5.54 -4.64
N LEU A 68 8.78 -5.30 -3.77
CA LEU A 68 8.71 -4.25 -2.78
C LEU A 68 8.18 -3.04 -3.51
N TYR A 69 7.01 -2.68 -3.11
CA TYR A 69 6.36 -1.47 -3.54
C TYR A 69 7.39 -0.37 -3.36
N ASP A 70 8.02 0.00 -4.45
CA ASP A 70 8.86 1.19 -4.44
C ASP A 70 7.94 2.32 -3.99
N LYS A 71 8.11 2.76 -2.74
CA LYS A 71 7.40 3.92 -2.18
C LYS A 71 7.87 5.22 -2.85
N SER A 72 8.50 5.11 -4.04
CA SER A 72 8.59 6.26 -4.91
C SER A 72 7.16 6.75 -5.15
N ASP A 73 6.94 8.03 -4.94
CA ASP A 73 5.63 8.69 -5.09
C ASP A 73 4.93 8.30 -6.41
N GLU A 74 5.68 7.96 -7.43
CA GLU A 74 5.18 7.60 -8.76
C GLU A 74 4.55 6.20 -8.83
N ALA A 75 5.17 5.16 -8.25
CA ALA A 75 4.60 3.80 -8.26
C ALA A 75 3.36 3.72 -7.36
N HIS A 76 3.42 4.35 -6.19
CA HIS A 76 2.31 4.51 -5.27
C HIS A 76 1.12 5.22 -5.94
N TYR A 77 1.38 6.34 -6.63
CA TYR A 77 0.36 7.07 -7.38
C TYR A 77 -0.23 6.23 -8.53
N ASN A 78 0.58 5.45 -9.22
CA ASN A 78 0.13 4.62 -10.34
C ASN A 78 -0.80 3.49 -9.89
N LEU A 79 -0.52 2.81 -8.78
CA LEU A 79 -1.35 1.71 -8.30
C LEU A 79 -2.68 2.19 -7.71
N ILE A 80 -2.69 3.25 -6.90
CA ILE A 80 -3.95 3.81 -6.41
C ILE A 80 -4.79 4.40 -7.54
N SER A 81 -4.16 4.97 -8.56
CA SER A 81 -4.84 5.46 -9.76
C SER A 81 -5.47 4.32 -10.56
N ALA A 82 -4.78 3.17 -10.70
CA ALA A 82 -5.30 1.97 -11.35
C ALA A 82 -6.50 1.40 -10.60
N LEU A 83 -6.41 1.30 -9.26
CA LEU A 83 -7.52 0.90 -8.40
C LEU A 83 -8.73 1.82 -8.61
N HIS A 84 -8.54 3.12 -8.56
CA HIS A 84 -9.61 4.11 -8.74
C HIS A 84 -10.25 4.01 -10.12
N LYS A 85 -9.46 3.85 -11.18
CA LYS A 85 -9.95 3.66 -12.55
C LYS A 85 -10.76 2.37 -12.69
N SER A 86 -10.34 1.28 -12.03
CA SER A 86 -11.07 0.00 -12.05
C SER A 86 -12.45 0.14 -11.38
N VAL A 87 -12.53 0.78 -10.22
CA VAL A 87 -13.80 1.08 -9.55
C VAL A 87 -14.70 1.93 -10.44
N ARG A 88 -14.16 3.01 -10.99
CA ARG A 88 -14.89 3.92 -11.89
C ARG A 88 -15.36 3.23 -13.16
N GLY A 89 -14.58 2.30 -13.68
CA GLY A 89 -14.90 1.47 -14.85
C GLY A 89 -15.83 0.30 -14.54
N SER A 90 -16.27 0.13 -13.29
CA SER A 90 -17.12 -0.99 -12.84
C SER A 90 -16.50 -2.37 -13.07
N ASP A 91 -15.16 -2.46 -12.96
CA ASP A 91 -14.41 -3.69 -13.08
C ASP A 91 -13.99 -4.17 -11.69
N ALA A 92 -14.79 -5.06 -11.09
CA ALA A 92 -14.56 -5.59 -9.76
C ALA A 92 -13.33 -6.49 -9.69
N ASP A 93 -13.05 -7.26 -10.72
CA ASP A 93 -11.90 -8.17 -10.76
C ASP A 93 -10.58 -7.39 -10.82
N ALA A 94 -10.51 -6.38 -11.68
CA ALA A 94 -9.36 -5.48 -11.73
C ALA A 94 -9.20 -4.69 -10.42
N ALA A 95 -10.29 -4.22 -9.81
CA ALA A 95 -10.23 -3.52 -8.53
C ALA A 95 -9.64 -4.41 -7.43
N LEU A 96 -10.09 -5.65 -7.29
CA LEU A 96 -9.54 -6.61 -6.34
C LEU A 96 -8.07 -6.95 -6.61
N TYR A 97 -7.70 -7.08 -7.89
CA TYR A 97 -6.31 -7.32 -8.28
C TYR A 97 -5.39 -6.19 -7.81
N TRP A 98 -5.75 -4.93 -8.08
CA TRP A 98 -4.94 -3.79 -7.67
C TRP A 98 -4.91 -3.62 -6.15
N PHE A 99 -6.02 -3.87 -5.46
CA PHE A 99 -6.09 -3.89 -4.01
C PHE A 99 -5.12 -4.92 -3.41
N ALA A 100 -5.16 -6.16 -3.90
CA ALA A 100 -4.25 -7.22 -3.45
C ALA A 100 -2.78 -6.89 -3.76
N ARG A 101 -2.50 -6.28 -4.92
CA ARG A 101 -1.16 -5.80 -5.29
C ARG A 101 -0.65 -4.73 -4.35
N MET A 102 -1.50 -3.78 -3.94
CA MET A 102 -1.15 -2.72 -3.00
C MET A 102 -0.86 -3.31 -1.61
N LEU A 103 -1.72 -4.18 -1.09
CA LEU A 103 -1.51 -4.85 0.20
C LEU A 103 -0.25 -5.73 0.18
N GLY A 104 -0.07 -6.55 -0.84
CA GLY A 104 1.11 -7.40 -1.02
C GLY A 104 2.41 -6.61 -1.17
N GLY A 105 2.34 -5.37 -1.64
CA GLY A 105 3.44 -4.42 -1.70
C GLY A 105 3.70 -3.67 -0.38
N GLY A 106 2.90 -3.91 0.67
CA GLY A 106 3.04 -3.28 1.98
C GLY A 106 2.39 -1.89 2.08
N GLU A 107 1.42 -1.58 1.21
CA GLU A 107 0.63 -0.36 1.35
C GLU A 107 -0.18 -0.38 2.64
N ASP A 108 -0.31 0.79 3.27
CA ASP A 108 -1.14 0.97 4.44
C ASP A 108 -2.63 0.73 4.09
N PRO A 109 -3.28 -0.29 4.69
CA PRO A 109 -4.70 -0.56 4.43
C PRO A 109 -5.61 0.62 4.77
N GLU A 110 -5.26 1.44 5.75
CA GLU A 110 -6.02 2.66 6.09
C GLU A 110 -5.90 3.73 5.00
N TYR A 111 -4.74 3.82 4.35
CA TYR A 111 -4.61 4.69 3.18
C TYR A 111 -5.57 4.25 2.07
N ILE A 112 -5.64 2.95 1.78
CA ILE A 112 -6.57 2.41 0.79
C ILE A 112 -8.02 2.69 1.22
N ALA A 113 -8.38 2.45 2.49
CA ALA A 113 -9.70 2.73 3.03
C ALA A 113 -10.11 4.21 2.87
N ARG A 114 -9.19 5.15 3.15
CA ARG A 114 -9.39 6.60 2.90
C ARG A 114 -9.69 6.89 1.43
N ARG A 115 -8.97 6.24 0.52
CA ARG A 115 -9.19 6.41 -0.93
C ARG A 115 -10.53 5.81 -1.37
N MET A 116 -10.92 4.66 -0.81
CA MET A 116 -12.23 4.05 -1.07
C MET A 116 -13.39 4.94 -0.60
N THR A 117 -13.26 5.54 0.58
CA THR A 117 -14.23 6.53 1.08
C THR A 117 -14.36 7.72 0.12
N ARG A 118 -13.25 8.20 -0.44
CA ARG A 118 -13.25 9.24 -1.48
C ARG A 118 -13.99 8.78 -2.73
N MET A 119 -13.77 7.55 -3.22
CA MET A 119 -14.46 6.99 -4.38
C MET A 119 -15.97 6.90 -4.14
N ALA A 120 -16.40 6.51 -2.93
CA ALA A 120 -17.80 6.42 -2.56
C ALA A 120 -18.52 7.78 -2.70
N VAL A 121 -17.86 8.87 -2.35
CA VAL A 121 -18.44 10.22 -2.43
C VAL A 121 -18.35 10.81 -3.84
N GLU A 122 -17.20 10.62 -4.51
CA GLU A 122 -16.88 11.29 -5.78
C GLU A 122 -17.46 10.55 -6.99
N ASP A 123 -17.33 9.21 -7.03
CA ASP A 123 -17.65 8.42 -8.21
C ASP A 123 -19.01 7.73 -8.13
N ILE A 124 -19.49 7.37 -6.94
CA ILE A 124 -20.82 6.81 -6.73
C ILE A 124 -21.79 7.92 -6.29
N GLY A 125 -21.43 8.68 -5.27
CA GLY A 125 -22.18 9.81 -4.77
C GLY A 125 -23.65 9.48 -4.48
N LEU A 126 -24.55 10.29 -5.01
CA LEU A 126 -26.00 10.15 -4.80
C LEU A 126 -26.65 9.09 -5.69
N ALA A 127 -25.91 8.45 -6.61
CA ALA A 127 -26.44 7.28 -7.33
C ALA A 127 -26.68 6.10 -6.40
N ASP A 128 -25.83 5.97 -5.34
CA ASP A 128 -26.02 5.02 -4.26
C ASP A 128 -25.41 5.57 -2.95
N PRO A 129 -26.21 6.27 -2.13
CA PRO A 129 -25.72 6.86 -0.87
C PRO A 129 -25.22 5.83 0.16
N GLN A 130 -25.58 4.56 0.02
CA GLN A 130 -25.10 3.47 0.87
C GLN A 130 -23.60 3.24 0.72
N ALA A 131 -23.01 3.59 -0.41
CA ALA A 131 -21.60 3.36 -0.69
C ALA A 131 -20.68 3.98 0.38
N LEU A 132 -20.98 5.20 0.84
CA LEU A 132 -20.22 5.85 1.89
C LEU A 132 -20.33 5.11 3.23
N GLN A 133 -21.51 4.64 3.59
CA GLN A 133 -21.73 3.89 4.83
C GLN A 133 -21.01 2.53 4.79
N VAL A 134 -21.07 1.84 3.66
CA VAL A 134 -20.35 0.57 3.44
C VAL A 134 -18.84 0.75 3.63
N CYS A 135 -18.26 1.80 3.05
CA CYS A 135 -16.83 2.11 3.21
C CYS A 135 -16.47 2.42 4.66
N ASN A 136 -17.25 3.23 5.35
CA ASN A 136 -16.98 3.59 6.74
C ASN A 136 -17.10 2.37 7.66
N SER A 137 -18.13 1.53 7.47
CA SER A 137 -18.28 0.29 8.24
C SER A 137 -17.15 -0.71 7.99
N ALA A 138 -16.68 -0.83 6.74
CA ALA A 138 -15.55 -1.68 6.40
C ALA A 138 -14.25 -1.17 7.03
N TRP A 139 -14.00 0.12 7.00
CA TRP A 139 -12.84 0.73 7.64
C TRP A 139 -12.87 0.54 9.16
N GLU A 140 -14.01 0.80 9.80
CA GLU A 140 -14.18 0.54 11.23
C GLU A 140 -13.98 -0.93 11.60
N THR A 141 -14.45 -1.85 10.75
CA THR A 141 -14.21 -3.29 10.90
C THR A 141 -12.72 -3.63 10.79
N TYR A 142 -12.03 -3.04 9.82
CA TYR A 142 -10.58 -3.20 9.70
C TYR A 142 -9.84 -2.72 10.96
N LEU A 143 -10.21 -1.56 11.51
CA LEU A 143 -9.59 -1.03 12.73
C LEU A 143 -9.80 -1.95 13.95
N LYS A 144 -10.90 -2.71 14.00
CA LYS A 144 -11.19 -3.67 15.07
C LYS A 144 -10.46 -5.00 14.90
N LEU A 145 -10.36 -5.50 13.68
CA LEU A 145 -9.81 -6.83 13.39
C LEU A 145 -8.31 -6.80 13.03
N GLY A 146 -7.83 -5.71 12.41
CA GLY A 146 -6.46 -5.62 11.88
C GLY A 146 -6.22 -6.52 10.67
N SER A 147 -4.95 -6.59 10.25
CA SER A 147 -4.51 -7.48 9.16
C SER A 147 -4.17 -8.87 9.70
N PRO A 148 -4.44 -9.93 8.97
CA PRO A 148 -5.08 -9.96 7.64
C PRO A 148 -6.62 -9.97 7.66
N GLU A 149 -7.27 -10.22 8.78
CA GLU A 149 -8.71 -10.50 8.86
C GLU A 149 -9.57 -9.31 8.43
N GLY A 150 -9.21 -8.10 8.86
CA GLY A 150 -9.93 -6.87 8.53
C GLY A 150 -9.84 -6.47 7.06
N GLU A 151 -8.83 -6.96 6.33
CA GLU A 151 -8.67 -6.71 4.90
C GLU A 151 -9.84 -7.26 4.08
N LEU A 152 -10.47 -8.35 4.52
CA LEU A 152 -11.65 -8.92 3.86
C LEU A 152 -12.84 -7.95 3.88
N ALA A 153 -13.02 -7.18 4.96
CA ALA A 153 -14.07 -6.16 5.02
C ALA A 153 -13.83 -5.04 3.99
N LEU A 154 -12.57 -4.61 3.83
CA LEU A 154 -12.19 -3.65 2.79
C LEU A 154 -12.40 -4.21 1.39
N ALA A 155 -12.03 -5.47 1.14
CA ALA A 155 -12.27 -6.14 -0.13
C ALA A 155 -13.77 -6.21 -0.48
N GLN A 156 -14.63 -6.54 0.49
CA GLN A 156 -16.08 -6.55 0.33
C GLN A 156 -16.62 -5.16 -0.06
N ALA A 157 -16.19 -4.12 0.64
CA ALA A 157 -16.58 -2.76 0.32
C ALA A 157 -16.09 -2.33 -1.07
N LEU A 158 -14.90 -2.76 -1.47
CA LEU A 158 -14.35 -2.47 -2.79
C LEU A 158 -15.18 -3.10 -3.92
N ILE A 159 -15.63 -4.36 -3.75
CA ILE A 159 -16.55 -5.01 -4.69
C ILE A 159 -17.86 -4.22 -4.79
N TYR A 160 -18.38 -3.78 -3.64
CA TYR A 160 -19.58 -2.95 -3.60
C TYR A 160 -19.40 -1.66 -4.42
N LEU A 161 -18.30 -0.93 -4.22
CA LEU A 161 -17.99 0.29 -4.98
C LEU A 161 -17.88 0.02 -6.48
N ALA A 162 -17.20 -1.07 -6.86
CA ALA A 162 -16.99 -1.42 -8.26
C ALA A 162 -18.31 -1.79 -8.97
N THR A 163 -19.25 -2.40 -8.26
CA THR A 163 -20.55 -2.85 -8.81
C THR A 163 -21.68 -1.84 -8.63
N ALA A 164 -21.51 -0.83 -7.80
CA ALA A 164 -22.51 0.22 -7.57
C ALA A 164 -22.71 1.11 -8.82
N PRO A 165 -23.89 1.70 -9.00
CA PRO A 165 -24.09 2.71 -10.02
C PRO A 165 -23.19 3.91 -9.79
N LYS A 166 -22.73 4.55 -10.86
CA LYS A 166 -21.75 5.64 -10.82
C LYS A 166 -22.40 6.99 -11.15
N SER A 167 -22.11 8.01 -10.33
CA SER A 167 -22.45 9.41 -10.60
C SER A 167 -21.47 10.34 -9.94
N ASN A 168 -20.90 11.26 -10.68
CA ASN A 168 -20.09 12.35 -10.14
C ASN A 168 -20.83 13.70 -10.07
N ALA A 169 -22.17 13.65 -10.13
CA ALA A 169 -23.00 14.87 -10.17
C ALA A 169 -22.81 15.73 -8.91
N ALA A 170 -22.79 15.12 -7.73
CA ALA A 170 -22.57 15.83 -6.48
C ALA A 170 -21.20 16.53 -6.44
N TYR A 171 -20.14 15.86 -6.88
CA TYR A 171 -18.79 16.42 -6.99
C TYR A 171 -18.77 17.65 -7.93
N LYS A 172 -19.36 17.51 -9.12
CA LYS A 172 -19.44 18.60 -10.10
C LYS A 172 -20.24 19.78 -9.55
N ALA A 173 -21.39 19.54 -8.93
CA ALA A 173 -22.23 20.58 -8.35
C ALA A 173 -21.48 21.35 -7.26
N TYR A 174 -20.81 20.65 -6.36
CA TYR A 174 -20.00 21.27 -5.31
C TYR A 174 -18.87 22.13 -5.89
N LYS A 175 -18.14 21.62 -6.89
CA LYS A 175 -17.07 22.35 -7.56
C LYS A 175 -17.58 23.64 -8.21
N LEU A 176 -18.69 23.56 -8.92
CA LEU A 176 -19.32 24.75 -9.53
C LEU A 176 -19.78 25.77 -8.48
N SER A 177 -20.31 25.31 -7.34
CA SER A 177 -20.71 26.18 -6.24
C SER A 177 -19.52 26.91 -5.62
N VAL A 178 -18.39 26.22 -5.42
CA VAL A 178 -17.15 26.84 -4.93
C VAL A 178 -16.65 27.91 -5.91
N ASP A 179 -16.68 27.63 -7.20
CA ASP A 179 -16.23 28.58 -8.22
C ASP A 179 -17.18 29.82 -8.32
N ALA A 180 -18.47 29.61 -8.13
CA ALA A 180 -19.44 30.72 -8.10
C ALA A 180 -19.29 31.60 -6.86
N ALA A 181 -18.97 30.99 -5.70
CA ALA A 181 -18.80 31.73 -4.44
C ALA A 181 -17.51 32.58 -4.37
N LYS A 182 -16.57 32.40 -5.31
CA LYS A 182 -15.33 33.20 -5.42
C LYS A 182 -15.49 34.46 -6.26
N LYS A 183 -16.61 34.62 -6.94
CA LYS A 183 -16.92 35.79 -7.77
C LYS A 183 -17.65 36.86 -6.97
#